data_e17fd99f378b670f8d5c0073b249d083
#
_entry.id   e17fd99f378b670f8d5c0073b249d083
#
_cell.length_a   1.000
_cell.length_b   1.000
_cell.length_c   1.000
_cell.angle_alpha   90.00
_cell.angle_beta   90.00
_cell.angle_gamma   90.00
#
_symmetry.space_group_name_H-M   'P 1'
#
loop_
_entity.id
_entity.type
_entity.pdbx_description
1 polymer ?
#
loop_
_entity_poly.entity_id
_entity_poly.type
_entity_poly.pdbx_seq_one_letter_code
_entity_poly.pdbx_strand_id
1 'polypeptide(L)'
;MSSPSPSPGSPAPQEIEHALFEVRKRIHPRAVSGWFAGWRWALVWATQLLFYGLPWLTWGDRPAVLFALEDRRFFIFGLVLYPQDFIYLTGVLIVSALSLFLFTAIAGRLWCGYACPQTVYTELFMWIERKIEGDRNARIKLDRSPWNGNKILRRGSRHIAWLVVALWTGITFVSYFTPVRDLLGRIASLNLGAWEIFWVLFYSFATWGNAGFMREQVCKYMCPYARFQSAMFDRDTLIITYDGARGEPRGSRSRKADPQSLGLGSCVDCGICVEVCPTGIDIRKGLQYECIGCAA
;
A
#
# COMPACT_ATOMS: atom_id res chain seq x y z
N MET A 1 -21.18 50.36 -13.23
CA MET A 1 -20.88 49.06 -12.64
C MET A 1 -19.55 48.61 -13.23
N SER A 2 -18.47 48.89 -12.53
CA SER A 2 -17.10 48.59 -12.97
C SER A 2 -16.77 47.18 -12.52
N SER A 3 -16.41 46.30 -13.48
CA SER A 3 -15.89 44.94 -13.20
C SER A 3 -14.55 45.04 -12.44
N PRO A 4 -14.34 44.25 -11.41
CA PRO A 4 -13.06 44.22 -10.69
C PRO A 4 -11.96 43.67 -11.61
N SER A 5 -10.82 44.34 -11.63
CA SER A 5 -9.59 43.90 -12.30
C SER A 5 -9.08 42.57 -11.68
N PRO A 6 -8.61 41.61 -12.46
CA PRO A 6 -8.05 40.37 -11.93
C PRO A 6 -6.80 40.67 -11.11
N SER A 7 -6.70 40.05 -9.94
CA SER A 7 -5.53 40.12 -9.07
C SER A 7 -4.30 39.55 -9.78
N PRO A 8 -3.11 40.19 -9.66
CA PRO A 8 -1.88 39.67 -10.25
C PRO A 8 -1.45 38.41 -9.48
N GLY A 9 -1.56 37.22 -10.12
CA GLY A 9 -1.13 35.95 -9.53
C GLY A 9 -1.97 34.74 -9.85
N SER A 10 -3.05 34.85 -10.63
CA SER A 10 -3.77 33.65 -11.13
C SER A 10 -2.96 32.99 -12.24
N PRO A 11 -2.58 31.72 -12.12
CA PRO A 11 -1.90 31.01 -13.21
C PRO A 11 -2.78 30.98 -14.46
N ALA A 12 -2.17 31.20 -15.62
CA ALA A 12 -2.86 31.16 -16.91
C ALA A 12 -3.50 29.77 -17.14
N PRO A 13 -4.61 29.68 -17.91
CA PRO A 13 -5.30 28.42 -18.14
C PRO A 13 -4.40 27.27 -18.62
N GLN A 14 -3.33 27.57 -19.36
CA GLN A 14 -2.35 26.61 -19.83
C GLN A 14 -1.46 26.00 -18.71
N GLU A 15 -1.17 26.77 -17.64
CA GLU A 15 -0.42 26.26 -16.48
C GLU A 15 -1.28 25.30 -15.63
N ILE A 16 -2.59 25.55 -15.58
CA ILE A 16 -3.54 24.67 -14.89
C ILE A 16 -3.68 23.34 -15.64
N GLU A 17 -3.70 23.38 -16.97
CA GLU A 17 -3.80 22.18 -17.81
C GLU A 17 -2.54 21.30 -17.70
N HIS A 18 -1.34 21.89 -17.62
CA HIS A 18 -0.10 21.15 -17.36
C HIS A 18 -0.03 20.54 -15.93
N ALA A 19 -0.65 21.17 -14.96
CA ALA A 19 -0.70 20.65 -13.59
C ALA A 19 -1.63 19.43 -13.44
N LEU A 20 -2.65 19.31 -14.30
CA LEU A 20 -3.56 18.16 -14.33
C LEU A 20 -2.92 16.88 -14.89
N PHE A 21 -1.89 17.03 -15.72
CA PHE A 21 -1.19 15.93 -16.38
C PHE A 21 0.28 15.85 -15.94
N GLU A 22 0.51 15.76 -14.63
CA GLU A 22 1.87 15.59 -14.12
C GLU A 22 2.45 14.25 -14.58
N VAL A 23 3.56 14.31 -15.35
CA VAL A 23 4.24 13.10 -15.82
C VAL A 23 4.68 12.26 -14.63
N ARG A 24 4.24 11.01 -14.59
CA ARG A 24 4.57 10.07 -13.53
C ARG A 24 6.07 9.95 -13.32
N LYS A 25 6.58 10.46 -12.20
CA LYS A 25 7.96 10.24 -11.76
C LYS A 25 8.02 8.96 -10.95
N ARG A 26 8.93 8.06 -11.28
CA ARG A 26 9.15 6.85 -10.48
C ARG A 26 9.68 7.23 -9.10
N ILE A 27 8.93 6.84 -8.08
CA ILE A 27 9.27 7.11 -6.69
C ILE A 27 10.23 6.02 -6.19
N HIS A 28 11.35 6.42 -5.60
CA HIS A 28 12.31 5.56 -4.94
C HIS A 28 12.35 5.91 -3.44
N PRO A 29 11.47 5.34 -2.61
CA PRO A 29 11.45 5.65 -1.20
C PRO A 29 12.75 5.23 -0.52
N ARG A 30 13.21 6.06 0.42
CA ARG A 30 14.34 5.76 1.30
C ARG A 30 13.86 4.80 2.40
N ALA A 31 14.72 3.87 2.81
CA ALA A 31 14.43 2.99 3.93
C ALA A 31 14.37 3.78 5.25
N VAL A 32 13.37 3.45 6.06
CA VAL A 32 13.16 4.02 7.39
C VAL A 32 13.28 2.92 8.43
N SER A 33 13.88 3.24 9.55
CA SER A 33 13.93 2.41 10.75
C SER A 33 13.41 3.21 11.94
N GLY A 34 12.65 2.58 12.83
CA GLY A 34 12.08 3.22 14.00
C GLY A 34 10.91 2.41 14.55
N TRP A 35 10.33 2.90 15.65
CA TRP A 35 9.24 2.21 16.34
C TRP A 35 8.01 2.00 15.45
N PHE A 36 7.56 3.02 14.72
CA PHE A 36 6.45 2.91 13.79
C PHE A 36 6.73 1.96 12.62
N ALA A 37 7.97 1.99 12.08
CA ALA A 37 8.39 1.04 11.06
C ALA A 37 8.40 -0.41 11.58
N GLY A 38 8.78 -0.61 12.85
CA GLY A 38 8.71 -1.91 13.52
C GLY A 38 7.27 -2.45 13.60
N TRP A 39 6.32 -1.64 14.05
CA TRP A 39 4.91 -2.01 14.09
C TRP A 39 4.33 -2.29 12.70
N ARG A 40 4.69 -1.50 11.70
CA ARG A 40 4.29 -1.76 10.33
C ARG A 40 4.76 -3.12 9.85
N TRP A 41 6.04 -3.47 10.07
CA TRP A 41 6.55 -4.79 9.72
C TRP A 41 5.92 -5.92 10.54
N ALA A 42 5.64 -5.70 11.80
CA ALA A 42 4.92 -6.69 12.62
C ALA A 42 3.53 -6.99 12.05
N LEU A 43 2.78 -5.96 11.65
CA LEU A 43 1.47 -6.13 11.02
C LEU A 43 1.56 -6.73 9.61
N VAL A 44 2.57 -6.36 8.82
CA VAL A 44 2.84 -7.01 7.53
C VAL A 44 3.02 -8.52 7.73
N TRP A 45 3.87 -8.94 8.66
CA TRP A 45 4.08 -10.36 8.94
C TRP A 45 2.85 -11.04 9.52
N ALA A 46 2.15 -10.40 10.45
CA ALA A 46 0.95 -10.97 11.05
C ALA A 46 -0.15 -11.23 10.00
N THR A 47 -0.43 -10.24 9.13
CA THR A 47 -1.42 -10.38 8.07
C THR A 47 -1.02 -11.40 7.01
N GLN A 48 0.28 -11.47 6.65
CA GLN A 48 0.78 -12.45 5.68
C GLN A 48 0.77 -13.87 6.25
N LEU A 49 1.20 -14.05 7.49
CA LEU A 49 1.16 -15.36 8.16
C LEU A 49 -0.28 -15.87 8.28
N LEU A 50 -1.22 -14.98 8.63
CA LEU A 50 -2.63 -15.33 8.67
C LEU A 50 -3.16 -15.71 7.28
N PHE A 51 -2.90 -14.88 6.28
CA PHE A 51 -3.39 -15.12 4.91
C PHE A 51 -2.80 -16.40 4.30
N TYR A 52 -1.48 -16.58 4.36
CA TYR A 52 -0.83 -17.76 3.79
C TYR A 52 -0.98 -19.01 4.65
N GLY A 53 -1.16 -18.87 5.96
CA GLY A 53 -1.21 -19.98 6.91
C GLY A 53 -2.59 -20.62 7.04
N LEU A 54 -3.67 -19.82 7.01
CA LEU A 54 -5.02 -20.35 7.23
C LEU A 54 -5.41 -21.52 6.33
N PRO A 55 -5.12 -21.56 5.01
CA PRO A 55 -5.48 -22.69 4.16
C PRO A 55 -4.79 -24.01 4.52
N TRP A 56 -3.65 -23.93 5.23
CA TRP A 56 -2.89 -25.11 5.67
C TRP A 56 -3.41 -25.71 6.98
N LEU A 57 -4.16 -24.92 7.76
CA LEU A 57 -4.71 -25.40 9.01
C LEU A 57 -5.88 -26.37 8.73
N THR A 58 -5.89 -27.48 9.45
CA THR A 58 -6.96 -28.45 9.39
C THR A 58 -7.80 -28.40 10.64
N TRP A 59 -9.10 -28.54 10.51
CA TRP A 59 -10.06 -28.64 11.59
C TRP A 59 -10.88 -29.91 11.42
N GLY A 60 -10.51 -30.98 12.14
CA GLY A 60 -10.98 -32.34 11.86
C GLY A 60 -10.45 -32.84 10.52
N ASP A 61 -11.33 -33.33 9.66
CA ASP A 61 -10.99 -33.93 8.36
C ASP A 61 -10.93 -32.93 7.20
N ARG A 62 -11.06 -31.63 7.47
CA ARG A 62 -11.16 -30.58 6.43
C ARG A 62 -10.27 -29.38 6.73
N PRO A 63 -9.99 -28.50 5.74
CA PRO A 63 -9.35 -27.21 5.99
C PRO A 63 -10.16 -26.37 6.98
N ALA A 64 -9.46 -25.63 7.86
CA ALA A 64 -10.08 -24.79 8.89
C ALA A 64 -10.94 -23.65 8.28
N VAL A 65 -10.53 -23.14 7.12
CA VAL A 65 -11.29 -22.16 6.33
C VAL A 65 -11.39 -22.69 4.90
N LEU A 66 -12.62 -22.94 4.44
CA LEU A 66 -12.90 -23.40 3.08
C LEU A 66 -14.25 -22.87 2.61
N PHE A 67 -14.26 -22.22 1.46
CA PHE A 67 -15.45 -21.75 0.77
C PHE A 67 -15.82 -22.73 -0.35
N ALA A 68 -16.53 -23.83 -0.01
CA ALA A 68 -16.93 -24.85 -0.95
C ALA A 68 -18.14 -24.35 -1.78
N LEU A 69 -17.87 -23.70 -2.91
CA LEU A 69 -18.91 -23.11 -3.77
C LEU A 69 -19.79 -24.16 -4.42
N GLU A 70 -19.24 -25.33 -4.79
CA GLU A 70 -19.98 -26.45 -5.38
C GLU A 70 -21.03 -26.99 -4.41
N ASP A 71 -20.64 -27.17 -3.14
CA ASP A 71 -21.52 -27.64 -2.08
C ASP A 71 -22.38 -26.54 -1.46
N ARG A 72 -22.15 -25.28 -1.86
CA ARG A 72 -22.80 -24.10 -1.28
C ARG A 72 -22.64 -24.03 0.24
N ARG A 73 -21.46 -24.37 0.75
CA ARG A 73 -21.13 -24.37 2.19
C ARG A 73 -19.84 -23.58 2.43
N PHE A 74 -19.89 -22.78 3.49
CA PHE A 74 -18.75 -22.00 3.92
C PHE A 74 -18.29 -22.51 5.28
N PHE A 75 -17.10 -23.04 5.34
CA PHE A 75 -16.51 -23.58 6.55
C PHE A 75 -15.55 -22.57 7.15
N ILE A 76 -15.76 -22.21 8.40
CA ILE A 76 -14.90 -21.33 9.18
C ILE A 76 -14.69 -22.00 10.53
N PHE A 77 -13.55 -22.69 10.70
CA PHE A 77 -13.27 -23.54 11.87
C PHE A 77 -14.41 -24.56 12.12
N GLY A 78 -15.03 -24.51 13.29
CA GLY A 78 -16.16 -25.37 13.63
C GLY A 78 -17.52 -24.91 13.08
N LEU A 79 -17.59 -23.72 12.48
CA LEU A 79 -18.84 -23.14 11.97
C LEU A 79 -19.05 -23.56 10.51
N VAL A 80 -20.27 -23.98 10.19
CA VAL A 80 -20.70 -24.27 8.83
C VAL A 80 -21.83 -23.31 8.49
N LEU A 81 -21.60 -22.43 7.51
CA LEU A 81 -22.59 -21.47 7.03
C LEU A 81 -23.18 -21.93 5.70
N TYR A 82 -24.47 -21.78 5.57
CA TYR A 82 -25.23 -22.09 4.37
C TYR A 82 -25.70 -20.81 3.68
N PRO A 83 -26.18 -20.84 2.43
CA PRO A 83 -26.68 -19.66 1.73
C PRO A 83 -27.80 -18.92 2.46
N GLN A 84 -28.63 -19.63 3.23
CA GLN A 84 -29.68 -19.00 4.04
C GLN A 84 -29.15 -18.18 5.23
N ASP A 85 -27.90 -18.44 5.66
CA ASP A 85 -27.23 -17.72 6.74
C ASP A 85 -26.63 -16.38 6.27
N PHE A 86 -27.00 -15.93 5.07
CA PHE A 86 -26.53 -14.67 4.47
C PHE A 86 -26.79 -13.45 5.36
N ILE A 87 -27.80 -13.50 6.22
CA ILE A 87 -28.10 -12.44 7.18
C ILE A 87 -26.93 -12.19 8.14
N TYR A 88 -26.25 -13.24 8.60
CA TYR A 88 -25.06 -13.11 9.47
C TYR A 88 -23.90 -12.50 8.73
N LEU A 89 -23.67 -12.89 7.46
CA LEU A 89 -22.65 -12.28 6.61
C LEU A 89 -22.93 -10.80 6.42
N THR A 90 -24.17 -10.42 6.13
CA THR A 90 -24.58 -9.02 5.99
C THR A 90 -24.30 -8.24 7.28
N GLY A 91 -24.66 -8.80 8.44
CA GLY A 91 -24.38 -8.19 9.74
C GLY A 91 -22.88 -7.96 9.96
N VAL A 92 -22.04 -8.96 9.69
CA VAL A 92 -20.58 -8.86 9.81
C VAL A 92 -20.01 -7.81 8.86
N LEU A 93 -20.50 -7.73 7.62
CA LEU A 93 -20.05 -6.72 6.65
C LEU A 93 -20.42 -5.30 7.10
N ILE A 94 -21.63 -5.09 7.61
CA ILE A 94 -22.07 -3.78 8.13
C ILE A 94 -21.20 -3.38 9.33
N VAL A 95 -21.03 -4.28 10.31
CA VAL A 95 -20.18 -4.01 11.50
C VAL A 95 -18.74 -3.72 11.08
N SER A 96 -18.20 -4.47 10.13
CA SER A 96 -16.84 -4.24 9.61
C SER A 96 -16.70 -2.88 8.92
N ALA A 97 -17.68 -2.49 8.13
CA ALA A 97 -17.71 -1.18 7.47
C ALA A 97 -17.79 -0.03 8.49
N LEU A 98 -18.72 -0.13 9.46
CA LEU A 98 -18.87 0.86 10.53
C LEU A 98 -17.60 0.95 11.39
N SER A 99 -16.99 -0.19 11.71
CA SER A 99 -15.72 -0.24 12.45
C SER A 99 -14.60 0.45 11.69
N LEU A 100 -14.52 0.24 10.37
CA LEU A 100 -13.53 0.90 9.52
C LEU A 100 -13.75 2.42 9.48
N PHE A 101 -15.00 2.88 9.41
CA PHE A 101 -15.33 4.30 9.48
C PHE A 101 -15.01 4.91 10.85
N LEU A 102 -15.35 4.23 11.93
CA LEU A 102 -14.99 4.66 13.29
C LEU A 102 -13.46 4.78 13.45
N PHE A 103 -12.72 3.79 12.97
CA PHE A 103 -11.26 3.83 12.98
C PHE A 103 -10.70 5.01 12.20
N THR A 104 -11.32 5.34 11.07
CA THR A 104 -10.91 6.48 10.25
C THR A 104 -11.19 7.81 10.93
N ALA A 105 -12.32 7.97 11.59
CA ALA A 105 -12.66 9.18 12.32
C ALA A 105 -11.67 9.45 13.48
N ILE A 106 -11.23 8.40 14.18
CA ILE A 106 -10.33 8.55 15.34
C ILE A 106 -8.86 8.62 14.89
N ALA A 107 -8.41 7.67 14.07
CA ALA A 107 -7.00 7.44 13.76
C ALA A 107 -6.63 7.73 12.30
N GLY A 108 -7.48 8.45 11.58
CA GLY A 108 -7.23 8.86 10.20
C GLY A 108 -6.95 7.66 9.29
N ARG A 109 -5.79 7.65 8.66
CA ARG A 109 -5.40 6.62 7.68
C ARG A 109 -4.54 5.50 8.24
N LEU A 110 -4.65 5.20 9.51
CA LEU A 110 -3.85 4.14 10.15
C LEU A 110 -4.03 2.79 9.45
N TRP A 111 -5.26 2.41 9.09
CA TRP A 111 -5.52 1.20 8.33
C TRP A 111 -4.74 1.16 7.00
N CYS A 112 -4.76 2.27 6.25
CA CYS A 112 -4.07 2.36 4.96
C CYS A 112 -2.55 2.21 5.09
N GLY A 113 -1.96 2.72 6.17
CA GLY A 113 -0.52 2.67 6.40
C GLY A 113 -0.01 1.33 6.91
N TYR A 114 -0.84 0.52 7.59
CA TYR A 114 -0.39 -0.61 8.38
C TYR A 114 -1.00 -1.96 7.98
N ALA A 115 -2.27 -2.02 7.60
CA ALA A 115 -2.99 -3.28 7.39
C ALA A 115 -3.63 -3.44 6.00
N CYS A 116 -3.70 -2.36 5.21
CA CYS A 116 -4.26 -2.43 3.87
C CYS A 116 -3.45 -3.39 2.98
N PRO A 117 -4.09 -4.35 2.29
CA PRO A 117 -3.39 -5.31 1.43
C PRO A 117 -2.48 -4.64 0.40
N GLN A 118 -2.91 -3.54 -0.22
CA GLN A 118 -2.09 -2.80 -1.18
C GLN A 118 -0.77 -2.30 -0.55
N THR A 119 -0.83 -1.75 0.66
CA THR A 119 0.36 -1.26 1.38
C THR A 119 1.26 -2.41 1.81
N VAL A 120 0.68 -3.50 2.30
CA VAL A 120 1.41 -4.71 2.74
C VAL A 120 2.21 -5.29 1.58
N TYR A 121 1.59 -5.54 0.43
CA TYR A 121 2.28 -6.08 -0.74
C TYR A 121 3.28 -5.08 -1.35
N THR A 122 2.96 -3.80 -1.35
CA THR A 122 3.88 -2.76 -1.81
C THR A 122 5.14 -2.71 -0.94
N GLU A 123 5.01 -2.81 0.39
CA GLU A 123 6.14 -2.84 1.31
C GLU A 123 7.02 -4.08 1.10
N LEU A 124 6.39 -5.26 0.92
CA LEU A 124 7.09 -6.50 0.63
C LEU A 124 7.87 -6.40 -0.70
N PHE A 125 7.25 -5.86 -1.75
CA PHE A 125 7.89 -5.69 -3.05
C PHE A 125 9.03 -4.66 -2.99
N MET A 126 8.88 -3.57 -2.24
CA MET A 126 9.96 -2.60 -2.00
C MET A 126 11.10 -3.20 -1.18
N TRP A 127 10.81 -4.10 -0.25
CA TRP A 127 11.84 -4.83 0.48
C TRP A 127 12.65 -5.75 -0.45
N ILE A 128 11.99 -6.48 -1.34
CA ILE A 128 12.65 -7.30 -2.38
C ILE A 128 13.53 -6.42 -3.28
N GLU A 129 13.02 -5.26 -3.73
CA GLU A 129 13.82 -4.31 -4.52
C GLU A 129 15.09 -3.88 -3.79
N ARG A 130 14.99 -3.54 -2.51
CA ARG A 130 16.14 -3.14 -1.70
C ARG A 130 17.19 -4.25 -1.60
N LYS A 131 16.74 -5.49 -1.45
CA LYS A 131 17.65 -6.64 -1.36
C LYS A 131 18.38 -6.93 -2.66
N ILE A 132 17.75 -6.74 -3.81
CA ILE A 132 18.30 -7.08 -5.14
C ILE A 132 19.03 -5.89 -5.79
N GLU A 133 18.39 -4.71 -5.80
CA GLU A 133 18.89 -3.52 -6.49
C GLU A 133 19.67 -2.57 -5.56
N GLY A 134 19.53 -2.74 -4.24
CA GLY A 134 20.15 -1.91 -3.22
C GLY A 134 19.29 -0.74 -2.77
N ASP A 135 19.89 0.18 -2.00
CA ASP A 135 19.23 1.35 -1.46
C ASP A 135 18.84 2.36 -2.53
N ARG A 136 18.06 3.41 -2.10
CA ARG A 136 17.56 4.47 -2.98
C ARG A 136 18.59 4.99 -3.99
N ASN A 137 19.78 5.37 -3.51
CA ASN A 137 20.82 5.94 -4.36
C ASN A 137 21.37 4.92 -5.38
N ALA A 138 21.49 3.66 -4.99
CA ALA A 138 21.91 2.59 -5.89
C ALA A 138 20.87 2.35 -6.99
N ARG A 139 19.57 2.37 -6.63
CA ARG A 139 18.48 2.24 -7.59
C ARG A 139 18.40 3.40 -8.58
N ILE A 140 18.56 4.64 -8.11
CA ILE A 140 18.64 5.82 -8.99
C ILE A 140 19.82 5.73 -9.96
N LYS A 141 21.00 5.30 -9.46
CA LYS A 141 22.19 5.08 -10.30
C LYS A 141 21.95 3.97 -11.33
N LEU A 142 21.30 2.87 -10.92
CA LEU A 142 20.94 1.76 -11.81
C LEU A 142 19.95 2.21 -12.90
N ASP A 143 18.98 3.06 -12.57
CA ASP A 143 18.01 3.59 -13.54
C ASP A 143 18.70 4.46 -14.62
N ARG A 144 19.65 5.31 -14.20
CA ARG A 144 20.41 6.20 -15.09
C ARG A 144 21.48 5.47 -15.91
N SER A 145 21.93 4.27 -15.49
CA SER A 145 22.95 3.52 -16.20
C SER A 145 22.42 3.00 -17.55
N PRO A 146 23.30 2.86 -18.57
CA PRO A 146 22.94 2.21 -19.83
C PRO A 146 22.53 0.75 -19.61
N TRP A 147 21.84 0.16 -20.56
CA TRP A 147 21.49 -1.25 -20.53
C TRP A 147 22.78 -2.10 -20.67
N ASN A 148 23.10 -2.83 -19.62
CA ASN A 148 24.22 -3.79 -19.56
C ASN A 148 23.77 -5.07 -18.87
N GLY A 149 24.58 -6.14 -18.95
CA GLY A 149 24.25 -7.45 -18.36
C GLY A 149 23.89 -7.38 -16.87
N ASN A 150 24.59 -6.58 -16.08
CA ASN A 150 24.31 -6.40 -14.65
C ASN A 150 22.94 -5.74 -14.41
N LYS A 151 22.56 -4.75 -15.21
CA LYS A 151 21.24 -4.11 -15.12
C LYS A 151 20.12 -5.09 -15.47
N ILE A 152 20.30 -5.87 -16.55
CA ILE A 152 19.36 -6.89 -16.98
C ILE A 152 19.21 -7.96 -15.89
N LEU A 153 20.30 -8.46 -15.33
CA LEU A 153 20.29 -9.46 -14.28
C LEU A 153 19.55 -8.96 -13.02
N ARG A 154 19.88 -7.78 -12.52
CA ARG A 154 19.24 -7.22 -11.31
C ARG A 154 17.75 -6.96 -11.52
N ARG A 155 17.37 -6.38 -12.67
CA ARG A 155 15.97 -6.16 -12.99
C ARG A 155 15.20 -7.45 -13.24
N GLY A 156 15.79 -8.40 -13.94
CA GLY A 156 15.24 -9.71 -14.16
C GLY A 156 15.00 -10.45 -12.83
N SER A 157 16.00 -10.52 -11.98
CA SER A 157 15.90 -11.16 -10.65
C SER A 157 14.81 -10.52 -9.79
N ARG A 158 14.67 -9.20 -9.81
CA ARG A 158 13.59 -8.51 -9.12
C ARG A 158 12.22 -8.95 -9.63
N HIS A 159 12.01 -8.96 -10.95
CA HIS A 159 10.72 -9.37 -11.52
C HIS A 159 10.41 -10.85 -11.27
N ILE A 160 11.41 -11.71 -11.33
CA ILE A 160 11.25 -13.13 -10.98
C ILE A 160 10.81 -13.27 -9.51
N ALA A 161 11.49 -12.59 -8.57
CA ALA A 161 11.11 -12.63 -7.16
C ALA A 161 9.69 -12.07 -6.91
N TRP A 162 9.30 -11.02 -7.59
CA TRP A 162 7.94 -10.48 -7.53
C TRP A 162 6.91 -11.45 -8.08
N LEU A 163 7.20 -12.09 -9.22
CA LEU A 163 6.32 -13.09 -9.84
C LEU A 163 6.15 -14.33 -8.94
N VAL A 164 7.21 -14.79 -8.28
CA VAL A 164 7.13 -15.91 -7.33
C VAL A 164 6.18 -15.55 -6.17
N VAL A 165 6.32 -14.38 -5.56
CA VAL A 165 5.41 -13.94 -4.49
C VAL A 165 3.99 -13.76 -5.01
N ALA A 166 3.81 -13.17 -6.18
CA ALA A 166 2.51 -12.95 -6.79
C ALA A 166 1.81 -14.28 -7.13
N LEU A 167 2.54 -15.24 -7.70
CA LEU A 167 2.02 -16.57 -8.01
C LEU A 167 1.62 -17.32 -6.73
N TRP A 168 2.46 -17.27 -5.71
CA TRP A 168 2.14 -17.86 -4.41
C TRP A 168 0.88 -17.22 -3.79
N THR A 169 0.71 -15.91 -3.93
CA THR A 169 -0.51 -15.20 -3.51
C THR A 169 -1.74 -15.67 -4.27
N GLY A 170 -1.65 -15.84 -5.59
CA GLY A 170 -2.75 -16.33 -6.41
C GLY A 170 -3.13 -17.77 -6.04
N ILE A 171 -2.15 -18.66 -5.86
CA ILE A 171 -2.38 -20.05 -5.40
C ILE A 171 -3.04 -20.06 -4.02
N THR A 172 -2.53 -19.24 -3.08
CA THR A 172 -3.10 -19.15 -1.73
C THR A 172 -4.53 -18.64 -1.75
N PHE A 173 -4.85 -17.67 -2.60
CA PHE A 173 -6.22 -17.18 -2.73
C PHE A 173 -7.16 -18.29 -3.22
N VAL A 174 -6.78 -19.03 -4.25
CA VAL A 174 -7.59 -20.14 -4.76
C VAL A 174 -7.70 -21.27 -3.74
N SER A 175 -6.69 -21.44 -2.87
CA SER A 175 -6.72 -22.48 -1.83
C SER A 175 -7.76 -22.25 -0.72
N TYR A 176 -8.37 -21.06 -0.65
CA TYR A 176 -9.58 -20.84 0.18
C TYR A 176 -10.84 -21.45 -0.42
N PHE A 177 -10.84 -21.78 -1.70
CA PHE A 177 -11.98 -22.39 -2.42
C PHE A 177 -11.75 -23.87 -2.75
N THR A 178 -10.49 -24.28 -2.89
CA THR A 178 -10.08 -25.66 -3.15
C THR A 178 -9.04 -26.05 -2.12
N PRO A 179 -9.14 -27.21 -1.44
CA PRO A 179 -8.15 -27.61 -0.44
C PRO A 179 -6.72 -27.50 -0.97
N VAL A 180 -5.83 -26.82 -0.22
CA VAL A 180 -4.48 -26.48 -0.69
C VAL A 180 -3.66 -27.70 -1.14
N ARG A 181 -3.81 -28.82 -0.44
CA ARG A 181 -3.08 -30.06 -0.77
C ARG A 181 -3.52 -30.65 -2.10
N ASP A 182 -4.84 -30.64 -2.37
CA ASP A 182 -5.41 -31.10 -3.64
C ASP A 182 -5.03 -30.17 -4.78
N LEU A 183 -5.11 -28.86 -4.53
CA LEU A 183 -4.69 -27.84 -5.51
C LEU A 183 -3.23 -28.02 -5.92
N LEU A 184 -2.31 -28.17 -4.96
CA LEU A 184 -0.90 -28.40 -5.25
C LEU A 184 -0.63 -29.74 -5.96
N GLY A 185 -1.35 -30.80 -5.60
CA GLY A 185 -1.30 -32.07 -6.29
C GLY A 185 -1.72 -31.97 -7.75
N ARG A 186 -2.78 -31.20 -8.03
CA ARG A 186 -3.27 -30.94 -9.40
C ARG A 186 -2.32 -30.02 -10.17
N ILE A 187 -1.67 -29.06 -9.51
CA ILE A 187 -0.61 -28.24 -10.13
C ILE A 187 0.56 -29.15 -10.56
N ALA A 188 1.02 -30.03 -9.67
CA ALA A 188 2.14 -30.91 -9.95
C ALA A 188 1.85 -31.93 -11.07
N SER A 189 0.61 -32.41 -11.18
CA SER A 189 0.14 -33.30 -12.24
C SER A 189 -0.31 -32.58 -13.52
N LEU A 190 -0.24 -31.25 -13.58
CA LEU A 190 -0.73 -30.42 -14.69
C LEU A 190 -2.22 -30.66 -15.02
N ASN A 191 -3.02 -31.04 -14.04
CA ASN A 191 -4.45 -31.34 -14.19
C ASN A 191 -5.33 -30.33 -13.44
N LEU A 192 -5.12 -29.06 -13.71
CA LEU A 192 -5.90 -27.95 -13.14
C LEU A 192 -7.17 -27.71 -13.96
N GLY A 193 -8.26 -27.38 -13.26
CA GLY A 193 -9.47 -26.88 -13.89
C GLY A 193 -9.26 -25.49 -14.52
N ALA A 194 -10.00 -25.19 -15.60
CA ALA A 194 -9.88 -23.92 -16.31
C ALA A 194 -10.15 -22.70 -15.40
N TRP A 195 -11.11 -22.81 -14.48
CA TRP A 195 -11.41 -21.76 -13.51
C TRP A 195 -10.32 -21.56 -12.46
N GLU A 196 -9.66 -22.62 -12.03
CA GLU A 196 -8.53 -22.54 -11.08
C GLU A 196 -7.34 -21.83 -11.73
N ILE A 197 -7.01 -22.20 -12.97
CA ILE A 197 -5.96 -21.52 -13.75
C ILE A 197 -6.28 -20.04 -13.92
N PHE A 198 -7.52 -19.74 -14.33
CA PHE A 198 -7.95 -18.35 -14.53
C PHE A 198 -7.76 -17.52 -13.26
N TRP A 199 -8.26 -17.98 -12.11
CA TRP A 199 -8.19 -17.22 -10.87
C TRP A 199 -6.77 -17.13 -10.29
N VAL A 200 -5.97 -18.20 -10.37
CA VAL A 200 -4.56 -18.15 -9.98
C VAL A 200 -3.82 -17.09 -10.80
N LEU A 201 -3.97 -17.11 -12.13
CA LEU A 201 -3.31 -16.13 -12.99
C LEU A 201 -3.85 -14.71 -12.78
N PHE A 202 -5.15 -14.54 -12.62
CA PHE A 202 -5.78 -13.24 -12.39
C PHE A 202 -5.24 -12.57 -11.11
N TYR A 203 -5.26 -13.28 -9.97
CA TYR A 203 -4.76 -12.71 -8.71
C TYR A 203 -3.23 -12.54 -8.71
N SER A 204 -2.50 -13.43 -9.36
CA SER A 204 -1.06 -13.27 -9.55
C SER A 204 -0.73 -12.02 -10.36
N PHE A 205 -1.40 -11.82 -11.49
CA PHE A 205 -1.19 -10.65 -12.32
C PHE A 205 -1.63 -9.36 -11.62
N ALA A 206 -2.77 -9.38 -10.93
CA ALA A 206 -3.25 -8.25 -10.15
C ALA A 206 -2.25 -7.86 -9.03
N THR A 207 -1.72 -8.84 -8.29
CA THR A 207 -0.71 -8.59 -7.24
C THR A 207 0.57 -8.03 -7.84
N TRP A 208 1.09 -8.64 -8.90
CA TRP A 208 2.31 -8.19 -9.58
C TRP A 208 2.14 -6.78 -10.17
N GLY A 209 1.00 -6.50 -10.81
CA GLY A 209 0.68 -5.21 -11.40
C GLY A 209 0.51 -4.10 -10.36
N ASN A 210 -0.36 -4.33 -9.37
CA ASN A 210 -0.69 -3.33 -8.36
C ASN A 210 0.49 -3.03 -7.43
N ALA A 211 1.14 -4.05 -6.86
CA ALA A 211 2.25 -3.85 -5.93
C ALA A 211 3.58 -3.53 -6.63
N GLY A 212 3.80 -4.03 -7.86
CA GLY A 212 5.03 -3.79 -8.60
C GLY A 212 5.06 -2.46 -9.34
N PHE A 213 3.99 -2.12 -10.06
CA PHE A 213 3.95 -0.98 -10.97
C PHE A 213 3.04 0.14 -10.51
N MET A 214 1.85 -0.18 -10.01
CA MET A 214 0.80 0.80 -9.74
C MET A 214 0.78 1.30 -8.30
N ARG A 215 1.69 0.88 -7.46
CA ARG A 215 1.88 1.19 -6.03
C ARG A 215 1.05 2.37 -5.52
N GLU A 216 1.58 3.58 -5.72
CA GLU A 216 0.96 4.84 -5.33
C GLU A 216 -0.30 5.17 -6.15
N GLN A 217 -0.39 4.69 -7.39
CA GLN A 217 -1.51 4.98 -8.28
C GLN A 217 -2.81 4.37 -7.76
N VAL A 218 -2.74 3.16 -7.18
CA VAL A 218 -3.91 2.52 -6.58
C VAL A 218 -4.49 3.39 -5.47
N CYS A 219 -3.63 3.90 -4.56
CA CYS A 219 -4.06 4.75 -3.45
C CYS A 219 -4.54 6.14 -3.89
N LYS A 220 -3.89 6.72 -4.94
CA LYS A 220 -4.20 8.06 -5.42
C LYS A 220 -5.46 8.14 -6.29
N TYR A 221 -5.66 7.16 -7.17
CA TYR A 221 -6.64 7.25 -8.24
C TYR A 221 -7.69 6.14 -8.26
N MET A 222 -7.32 4.92 -7.87
CA MET A 222 -8.19 3.74 -7.99
C MET A 222 -9.01 3.45 -6.74
N CYS A 223 -8.47 3.77 -5.55
CA CYS A 223 -9.12 3.42 -4.29
C CYS A 223 -10.20 4.45 -3.91
N PRO A 224 -11.51 4.10 -3.98
CA PRO A 224 -12.57 5.02 -3.60
C PRO A 224 -12.53 5.36 -2.12
N TYR A 225 -12.12 4.41 -1.28
CA TYR A 225 -12.01 4.59 0.16
C TYR A 225 -11.04 5.73 0.54
N ALA A 226 -9.94 5.89 -0.17
CA ALA A 226 -8.98 6.98 0.09
C ALA A 226 -9.61 8.37 -0.05
N ARG A 227 -10.58 8.54 -0.95
CA ARG A 227 -11.32 9.78 -1.14
C ARG A 227 -12.39 9.99 -0.06
N PHE A 228 -13.12 8.93 0.30
CA PHE A 228 -14.09 9.00 1.40
C PHE A 228 -13.43 9.33 2.73
N GLN A 229 -12.26 8.75 3.02
CA GLN A 229 -11.54 9.07 4.24
C GLN A 229 -11.19 10.55 4.40
N SER A 230 -10.81 11.22 3.32
CA SER A 230 -10.44 12.64 3.40
C SER A 230 -11.61 13.54 3.78
N ALA A 231 -12.84 13.13 3.48
CA ALA A 231 -14.06 13.85 3.86
C ALA A 231 -14.50 13.57 5.31
N MET A 232 -13.93 12.54 5.96
CA MET A 232 -14.29 12.14 7.33
C MET A 232 -13.36 12.74 8.40
N PHE A 233 -12.28 13.42 7.99
CA PHE A 233 -11.35 14.03 8.93
C PHE A 233 -11.95 15.28 9.57
N ASP A 234 -11.84 15.37 10.87
CA ASP A 234 -12.18 16.53 11.68
C ASP A 234 -10.95 17.06 12.44
N ARG A 235 -11.18 18.00 13.36
CA ARG A 235 -10.09 18.61 14.14
C ARG A 235 -9.46 17.64 15.15
N ASP A 236 -10.17 16.62 15.57
CA ASP A 236 -9.75 15.66 16.60
C ASP A 236 -9.16 14.39 15.98
N THR A 237 -9.27 14.23 14.66
CA THR A 237 -8.70 13.07 13.94
C THR A 237 -7.17 13.09 13.99
N LEU A 238 -6.56 11.97 14.39
CA LEU A 238 -5.10 11.81 14.38
C LEU A 238 -4.57 11.79 12.94
N ILE A 239 -3.80 12.79 12.57
CA ILE A 239 -3.20 12.93 11.25
C ILE A 239 -1.69 13.13 11.34
N ILE A 240 -0.99 12.80 10.24
CA ILE A 240 0.42 13.13 10.06
C ILE A 240 0.51 14.30 9.12
N THR A 241 0.99 15.44 9.62
CA THR A 241 1.12 16.67 8.85
C THR A 241 2.37 17.44 9.27
N TYR A 242 2.72 18.45 8.48
CA TYR A 242 3.80 19.39 8.79
C TYR A 242 3.24 20.56 9.61
N ASP A 243 3.86 20.80 10.74
CA ASP A 243 3.56 21.96 11.58
C ASP A 243 4.31 23.19 11.05
N GLY A 244 3.61 24.04 10.30
CA GLY A 244 4.16 25.27 9.72
C GLY A 244 4.54 26.31 10.77
N ALA A 245 3.79 26.42 11.87
CA ALA A 245 4.10 27.40 12.92
C ALA A 245 5.45 27.09 13.61
N ARG A 246 5.78 25.81 13.77
CA ARG A 246 7.06 25.37 14.32
C ARG A 246 8.17 25.30 13.26
N GLY A 247 7.83 24.97 12.03
CA GLY A 247 8.78 24.62 10.97
C GLY A 247 9.27 25.80 10.13
N GLU A 248 8.44 26.83 9.94
CA GLU A 248 8.76 27.98 9.11
C GLU A 248 9.37 29.14 9.92
N PRO A 249 10.20 30.04 9.32
CA PRO A 249 10.79 29.88 7.96
C PRO A 249 11.85 28.77 7.91
N ARG A 250 11.82 27.98 6.85
CA ARG A 250 12.76 26.88 6.64
C ARG A 250 14.14 27.40 6.22
N GLY A 251 15.20 26.77 6.70
CA GLY A 251 16.55 27.13 6.26
C GLY A 251 17.59 26.09 6.66
N SER A 252 18.57 25.91 5.78
CA SER A 252 19.72 25.06 6.06
C SER A 252 20.59 25.67 7.15
N ARG A 253 20.96 24.89 8.16
CA ARG A 253 21.81 25.32 9.26
C ARG A 253 22.73 24.22 9.80
N SER A 254 23.75 24.62 10.51
CA SER A 254 24.59 23.69 11.25
C SER A 254 23.80 23.01 12.38
N ARG A 255 24.10 21.73 12.67
CA ARG A 255 23.46 20.96 13.73
C ARG A 255 23.55 21.60 15.13
N LYS A 256 24.58 22.44 15.36
CA LYS A 256 24.84 23.11 16.63
C LYS A 256 24.26 24.51 16.70
N ALA A 257 23.75 25.06 15.60
CA ALA A 257 23.20 26.42 15.56
C ALA A 257 21.77 26.45 16.14
N ASP A 258 21.53 27.42 17.00
CA ASP A 258 20.19 27.66 17.51
C ASP A 258 19.32 28.28 16.42
N PRO A 259 18.15 27.68 16.10
CA PRO A 259 17.26 28.19 15.07
C PRO A 259 16.70 29.58 15.40
N GLN A 260 16.42 29.86 16.66
CA GLN A 260 15.83 31.14 17.08
C GLN A 260 16.79 32.32 16.87
N SER A 261 18.08 32.13 17.11
CA SER A 261 19.10 33.17 16.88
C SER A 261 19.28 33.54 15.39
N LEU A 262 18.89 32.63 14.50
CA LEU A 262 18.94 32.83 13.04
C LEU A 262 17.58 33.28 12.45
N GLY A 263 16.56 33.47 13.26
CA GLY A 263 15.20 33.74 12.79
C GLY A 263 14.57 32.60 11.97
N LEU A 264 15.05 31.38 12.15
CA LEU A 264 14.60 30.20 11.43
C LEU A 264 13.69 29.32 12.31
N GLY A 265 12.75 28.63 11.65
CA GLY A 265 11.95 27.59 12.28
C GLY A 265 12.73 26.29 12.50
N SER A 266 12.05 25.27 13.02
CA SER A 266 12.68 23.97 13.33
C SER A 266 13.06 23.14 12.09
N CYS A 267 12.49 23.43 10.92
CA CYS A 267 12.78 22.69 9.69
C CYS A 267 14.10 23.13 9.05
N VAL A 268 14.99 22.16 8.79
CA VAL A 268 16.29 22.41 8.12
C VAL A 268 16.24 22.28 6.60
N ASP A 269 15.07 22.06 6.03
CA ASP A 269 14.80 21.89 4.59
C ASP A 269 15.63 20.78 3.91
N CYS A 270 15.92 19.69 4.63
CA CYS A 270 16.75 18.59 4.12
C CYS A 270 16.00 17.64 3.14
N GLY A 271 14.67 17.76 2.98
CA GLY A 271 13.87 16.94 2.07
C GLY A 271 13.71 15.46 2.44
N ILE A 272 14.27 14.99 3.56
CA ILE A 272 14.20 13.57 3.96
C ILE A 272 12.75 13.09 4.12
N CYS A 273 11.86 13.92 4.68
CA CYS A 273 10.43 13.61 4.82
C CYS A 273 9.73 13.31 3.49
N VAL A 274 10.18 13.94 2.40
CA VAL A 274 9.69 13.68 1.03
C VAL A 274 10.31 12.39 0.48
N GLU A 275 11.61 12.16 0.75
CA GLU A 275 12.33 10.98 0.25
C GLU A 275 11.86 9.67 0.88
N VAL A 276 11.38 9.69 2.13
CA VAL A 276 10.90 8.49 2.82
C VAL A 276 9.45 8.14 2.44
N CYS A 277 8.71 9.09 1.86
CA CYS A 277 7.29 8.91 1.55
C CYS A 277 7.08 7.86 0.44
N PRO A 278 6.35 6.77 0.72
CA PRO A 278 6.08 5.72 -0.29
C PRO A 278 5.10 6.18 -1.38
N THR A 279 4.25 7.18 -1.10
CA THR A 279 3.33 7.78 -2.08
C THR A 279 3.94 8.99 -2.80
N GLY A 280 5.13 9.46 -2.38
CA GLY A 280 5.87 10.52 -3.02
C GLY A 280 5.27 11.92 -2.85
N ILE A 281 4.49 12.13 -1.81
CA ILE A 281 3.95 13.45 -1.48
C ILE A 281 4.99 14.33 -0.78
N ASP A 282 4.86 15.64 -0.94
CA ASP A 282 5.60 16.62 -0.13
C ASP A 282 4.74 17.04 1.06
N ILE A 283 4.95 16.38 2.22
CA ILE A 283 4.18 16.64 3.44
C ILE A 283 4.31 18.10 3.93
N ARG A 284 5.35 18.84 3.51
CA ARG A 284 5.53 20.24 3.87
C ARG A 284 4.47 21.19 3.27
N LYS A 285 3.73 20.69 2.27
CA LYS A 285 2.58 21.41 1.69
C LYS A 285 1.28 21.25 2.51
N GLY A 286 1.36 20.66 3.71
CA GLY A 286 0.23 20.42 4.58
C GLY A 286 -0.43 19.06 4.36
N LEU A 287 -1.65 18.92 4.88
CA LEU A 287 -2.41 17.68 4.77
C LEU A 287 -2.80 17.41 3.31
N GLN A 288 -2.48 16.22 2.82
CA GLN A 288 -2.80 15.79 1.47
C GLN A 288 -3.58 14.46 1.53
N TYR A 289 -4.59 14.32 0.67
CA TYR A 289 -5.42 13.11 0.64
C TYR A 289 -4.66 11.84 0.20
N GLU A 290 -3.50 11.98 -0.42
CA GLU A 290 -2.63 10.85 -0.80
C GLU A 290 -1.77 10.33 0.36
N CYS A 291 -1.74 11.02 1.49
CA CYS A 291 -1.02 10.56 2.67
C CYS A 291 -1.66 9.28 3.22
N ILE A 292 -0.89 8.19 3.33
CA ILE A 292 -1.39 6.91 3.87
C ILE A 292 -1.22 6.76 5.38
N GLY A 293 -0.76 7.79 6.08
CA GLY A 293 -0.61 7.77 7.53
C GLY A 293 0.43 6.77 8.05
N CYS A 294 1.49 6.49 7.30
CA CYS A 294 2.47 5.44 7.64
C CYS A 294 3.48 5.82 8.73
N ALA A 295 3.54 7.09 9.16
CA ALA A 295 4.48 7.62 10.16
C ALA A 295 5.96 7.28 9.86
N ALA A 296 6.36 7.32 8.57
CA ALA A 296 7.71 7.04 8.11
C ALA A 296 8.67 8.24 8.34
#